data_3421d795c4957f1c15a4e00ce34cfcfd
#
_entry.id   3421d795c4957f1c15a4e00ce34cfcfd
#
_cell.length_a   1.000
_cell.length_b   1.000
_cell.length_c   1.000
_cell.angle_alpha   90.00
_cell.angle_beta   90.00
_cell.angle_gamma   90.00
#
_symmetry.space_group_name_H-M   'P 1'
#
loop_
_entity.id
_entity.type
_entity.pdbx_description
1 polymer ?
#
loop_
_entity_poly.entity_id
_entity_poly.type
_entity_poly.pdbx_seq_one_letter_code
_entity_poly.pdbx_strand_id
1 'polypeptide(L)'
;MSSTITTAFVQQYSNNVQMLSQQKGSLLRNTVDAETVVGKNAFFEQVGVATAVKRVSRHGDTPQIDTPHSRRRVSMVDYEYADLIDKQDQVRTLIDPTSSYAQAAAFALGRAMDDEIISAISGNAFSGETGSTTVALPSAQKITESGTDGLTLAKLREAKEKFDSASVDPSIQRYLVVGPKQISDLLNTTQVTSSDFNTVKALVNGEINQFLGFTFVTSNRLSIASSKRLCLAYAGDGIKLALGQDIMTRIDERSDKGYATQVYVCMTMGATRMEEEKVVTIEAHEA
;
A
#
# COMPACT_ATOMS: atom_id res chain seq x y z
N MET A 1 -10.73 43.65 46.89
CA MET A 1 -9.92 42.84 45.97
C MET A 1 -9.98 43.51 44.60
N SER A 2 -8.81 43.82 44.04
CA SER A 2 -8.75 44.56 42.77
C SER A 2 -9.25 43.66 41.64
N SER A 3 -10.30 44.07 40.89
CA SER A 3 -10.87 43.37 39.73
C SER A 3 -9.92 43.30 38.53
N THR A 4 -8.79 44.03 38.59
CA THR A 4 -7.78 44.08 37.55
C THR A 4 -6.81 42.86 37.54
N ILE A 5 -6.77 42.08 38.63
CA ILE A 5 -5.92 40.91 38.74
C ILE A 5 -6.48 39.72 37.94
N THR A 6 -7.80 39.66 37.73
CA THR A 6 -8.45 38.59 36.97
C THR A 6 -8.15 38.62 35.46
N THR A 7 -7.77 39.78 34.94
CA THR A 7 -7.35 39.91 33.51
C THR A 7 -5.89 39.52 33.25
N ALA A 8 -5.11 39.27 34.33
CA ALA A 8 -3.70 38.89 34.26
C ALA A 8 -3.48 37.38 34.35
N PHE A 9 -4.51 36.55 34.32
CA PHE A 9 -4.33 35.09 34.26
C PHE A 9 -3.74 34.71 32.91
N VAL A 10 -2.44 34.41 32.95
CA VAL A 10 -1.74 33.85 31.78
C VAL A 10 -2.26 32.44 31.57
N GLN A 11 -2.86 32.19 30.43
CA GLN A 11 -3.20 30.83 30.05
C GLN A 11 -1.92 30.04 29.86
N GLN A 12 -1.79 28.94 30.59
CA GLN A 12 -0.67 28.02 30.41
C GLN A 12 -0.95 27.16 29.15
N TYR A 13 -0.16 27.37 28.11
CA TYR A 13 -0.21 26.54 26.93
C TYR A 13 0.72 25.34 27.10
N SER A 14 0.28 24.16 26.65
CA SER A 14 1.15 22.98 26.60
C SER A 14 2.24 23.20 25.56
N ASN A 15 3.48 22.93 25.91
CA ASN A 15 4.63 23.00 24.99
C ASN A 15 4.65 21.89 23.95
N ASN A 16 3.68 20.96 23.98
CA ASN A 16 3.59 19.84 23.06
C ASN A 16 2.44 20.03 22.07
N VAL A 17 2.75 20.01 20.78
CA VAL A 17 1.75 19.90 19.71
C VAL A 17 1.31 18.45 19.62
N GLN A 18 0.07 18.16 20.00
CA GLN A 18 -0.49 16.81 19.87
C GLN A 18 -1.03 16.62 18.45
N MET A 19 -0.47 15.66 17.74
CA MET A 19 -0.98 15.28 16.43
C MET A 19 -2.31 14.54 16.58
N LEU A 20 -3.29 14.92 15.75
CA LEU A 20 -4.56 14.20 15.65
C LEU A 20 -4.35 12.80 15.10
N SER A 21 -5.32 11.92 15.38
CA SER A 21 -5.28 10.53 14.90
C SER A 21 -5.14 10.47 13.39
N GLN A 22 -4.04 9.91 12.92
CA GLN A 22 -3.73 9.72 11.51
C GLN A 22 -2.82 8.51 11.32
N GLN A 23 -2.84 7.93 10.13
CA GLN A 23 -1.91 6.87 9.77
C GLN A 23 -0.48 7.42 9.79
N LYS A 24 0.41 6.76 10.53
CA LYS A 24 1.82 7.11 10.66
C LYS A 24 2.65 6.34 9.64
N GLY A 25 3.04 7.03 8.57
CA GLY A 25 3.84 6.42 7.50
C GLY A 25 3.07 5.47 6.59
N SER A 26 3.79 4.68 5.81
CA SER A 26 3.23 3.67 4.91
C SER A 26 3.03 2.34 5.64
N LEU A 27 1.88 1.71 5.43
CA LEU A 27 1.56 0.36 5.92
C LEU A 27 1.96 -0.72 4.91
N LEU A 28 2.02 -0.38 3.62
CA LEU A 28 2.21 -1.32 2.53
C LEU A 28 3.65 -1.41 2.02
N ARG A 29 4.53 -0.46 2.35
CA ARG A 29 5.93 -0.44 1.89
C ARG A 29 6.67 -1.76 2.15
N ASN A 30 6.46 -2.36 3.33
CA ASN A 30 7.15 -3.59 3.73
C ASN A 30 6.45 -4.87 3.24
N THR A 31 5.34 -4.75 2.54
CA THR A 31 4.57 -5.88 2.01
C THR A 31 4.82 -6.12 0.53
N VAL A 32 5.56 -5.23 -0.12
CA VAL A 32 5.91 -5.27 -1.53
C VAL A 32 7.43 -5.25 -1.70
N ASP A 33 7.89 -5.69 -2.84
CA ASP A 33 9.31 -5.66 -3.18
C ASP A 33 9.71 -4.25 -3.62
N ALA A 34 10.55 -3.59 -2.82
CA ALA A 34 10.98 -2.22 -3.04
C ALA A 34 12.40 -2.18 -3.60
N GLU A 35 12.59 -1.46 -4.70
CA GLU A 35 13.87 -1.30 -5.38
C GLU A 35 14.17 0.18 -5.67
N THR A 36 15.42 0.57 -5.43
CA THR A 36 15.87 1.93 -5.75
C THR A 36 16.25 2.00 -7.23
N VAL A 37 15.69 2.96 -7.94
CA VAL A 37 15.89 3.14 -9.38
C VAL A 37 16.28 4.57 -9.73
N VAL A 38 16.93 4.74 -10.86
CA VAL A 38 17.39 6.05 -11.36
C VAL A 38 16.73 6.30 -12.72
N GLY A 39 16.14 7.47 -12.89
CA GLY A 39 15.54 7.92 -14.16
C GLY A 39 14.03 8.07 -14.07
N LYS A 40 13.43 8.58 -15.14
CA LYS A 40 11.98 8.84 -15.23
C LYS A 40 11.14 7.56 -15.29
N ASN A 41 11.66 6.53 -15.94
CA ASN A 41 11.01 5.22 -16.10
C ASN A 41 12.03 4.14 -15.74
N ALA A 42 11.55 3.11 -15.05
CA ALA A 42 12.30 1.90 -14.79
C ALA A 42 11.65 0.71 -15.50
N PHE A 43 12.46 -0.25 -15.91
CA PHE A 43 12.00 -1.48 -16.52
C PHE A 43 12.48 -2.66 -15.69
N PHE A 44 11.55 -3.52 -15.31
CA PHE A 44 11.82 -4.75 -14.60
C PHE A 44 11.65 -5.93 -15.55
N GLU A 45 12.71 -6.70 -15.71
CA GLU A 45 12.74 -7.87 -16.60
C GLU A 45 12.05 -9.06 -15.92
N GLN A 46 11.37 -9.86 -16.73
CA GLN A 46 10.68 -11.06 -16.32
C GLN A 46 11.05 -12.21 -17.25
N VAL A 47 11.23 -13.37 -16.67
CA VAL A 47 11.47 -14.62 -17.42
C VAL A 47 10.25 -15.51 -17.23
N GLY A 48 9.62 -15.90 -18.33
CA GLY A 48 8.45 -16.77 -18.30
C GLY A 48 8.81 -18.23 -18.03
N VAL A 49 7.76 -19.05 -17.89
CA VAL A 49 7.90 -20.48 -17.60
C VAL A 49 8.52 -21.21 -18.78
N ALA A 50 9.59 -21.96 -18.54
CA ALA A 50 10.19 -22.86 -19.51
C ALA A 50 9.87 -24.32 -19.15
N THR A 51 9.63 -25.16 -20.18
CA THR A 51 9.36 -26.58 -19.99
C THR A 51 10.56 -27.41 -20.34
N ALA A 52 10.95 -28.35 -19.46
CA ALA A 52 12.02 -29.28 -19.72
C ALA A 52 11.56 -30.39 -20.68
N VAL A 53 12.42 -30.74 -21.62
CA VAL A 53 12.18 -31.84 -22.56
C VAL A 53 12.86 -33.12 -22.08
N LYS A 54 12.13 -34.24 -22.01
CA LYS A 54 12.66 -35.52 -21.63
C LYS A 54 13.57 -36.06 -22.73
N ARG A 55 14.83 -36.42 -22.37
CA ARG A 55 15.74 -37.08 -23.26
C ARG A 55 15.26 -38.50 -23.58
N VAL A 56 15.10 -38.84 -24.86
CA VAL A 56 14.60 -40.14 -25.30
C VAL A 56 15.73 -41.06 -25.75
N SER A 57 16.84 -40.52 -26.26
CA SER A 57 17.96 -41.29 -26.81
C SER A 57 19.29 -40.86 -26.21
N ARG A 58 20.27 -41.81 -26.15
CA ARG A 58 21.61 -41.52 -25.62
C ARG A 58 22.40 -40.51 -26.47
N HIS A 59 22.20 -40.49 -27.77
CA HIS A 59 22.93 -39.66 -28.74
C HIS A 59 22.00 -38.72 -29.51
N GLY A 60 20.83 -38.41 -28.92
CA GLY A 60 19.91 -37.43 -29.51
C GLY A 60 20.44 -36.01 -29.39
N ASP A 61 20.07 -35.15 -30.32
CA ASP A 61 20.39 -33.74 -30.31
C ASP A 61 19.83 -33.05 -29.05
N THR A 62 20.54 -32.04 -28.58
CA THR A 62 20.09 -31.22 -27.45
C THR A 62 18.90 -30.37 -27.90
N PRO A 63 17.70 -30.49 -27.26
CA PRO A 63 16.58 -29.69 -27.64
C PRO A 63 16.84 -28.22 -27.28
N GLN A 64 16.61 -27.33 -28.24
CA GLN A 64 16.65 -25.89 -27.98
C GLN A 64 15.30 -25.48 -27.43
N ILE A 65 15.32 -24.81 -26.30
CA ILE A 65 14.13 -24.23 -25.63
C ILE A 65 14.25 -22.72 -25.72
N ASP A 66 13.24 -22.09 -26.28
CA ASP A 66 13.14 -20.64 -26.31
C ASP A 66 12.37 -20.19 -25.07
N THR A 67 13.06 -19.53 -24.15
CA THR A 67 12.46 -19.05 -22.90
C THR A 67 11.87 -17.66 -23.12
N PRO A 68 10.55 -17.46 -22.88
CA PRO A 68 9.92 -16.16 -23.11
C PRO A 68 10.44 -15.12 -22.12
N HIS A 69 10.77 -13.94 -22.64
CA HIS A 69 11.16 -12.78 -21.88
C HIS A 69 10.10 -11.69 -22.01
N SER A 70 9.83 -11.01 -20.91
CA SER A 70 8.97 -9.84 -20.87
C SER A 70 9.53 -8.78 -19.90
N ARG A 71 8.98 -7.58 -19.96
CA ARG A 71 9.37 -6.51 -19.04
C ARG A 71 8.17 -5.67 -18.64
N ARG A 72 8.23 -5.13 -17.43
CA ARG A 72 7.24 -4.20 -16.89
C ARG A 72 7.87 -2.83 -16.73
N ARG A 73 7.15 -1.80 -17.16
CA ARG A 73 7.56 -0.41 -16.98
C ARG A 73 6.89 0.19 -15.77
N VAL A 74 7.68 0.88 -14.97
CA VAL A 74 7.23 1.78 -13.90
C VAL A 74 7.57 3.20 -14.32
N SER A 75 6.62 4.13 -14.20
CA SER A 75 6.86 5.56 -14.37
C SER A 75 6.93 6.20 -13.00
N MET A 76 7.98 7.00 -12.79
CA MET A 76 8.16 7.74 -11.54
C MET A 76 7.25 8.95 -11.48
N VAL A 77 6.68 9.20 -10.31
CA VAL A 77 5.85 10.37 -9.98
C VAL A 77 6.48 11.07 -8.80
N ASP A 78 6.58 12.40 -8.89
CA ASP A 78 7.12 13.25 -7.84
C ASP A 78 5.98 13.70 -6.92
N TYR A 79 6.17 13.52 -5.62
CA TYR A 79 5.27 13.95 -4.57
C TYR A 79 5.97 14.99 -3.70
N GLU A 80 5.33 16.12 -3.50
CA GLU A 80 5.87 17.24 -2.74
C GLU A 80 4.86 17.70 -1.69
N TYR A 81 5.39 18.09 -0.55
CA TYR A 81 4.66 18.81 0.48
C TYR A 81 5.48 20.05 0.85
N ALA A 82 4.87 21.21 0.82
CA ALA A 82 5.50 22.45 1.24
C ALA A 82 4.55 23.25 2.11
N ASP A 83 5.00 23.66 3.27
CA ASP A 83 4.27 24.56 4.16
C ASP A 83 5.16 25.71 4.61
N LEU A 84 4.55 26.86 4.86
CA LEU A 84 5.24 28.10 5.25
C LEU A 84 4.79 28.52 6.64
N ILE A 85 5.75 28.82 7.50
CA ILE A 85 5.50 29.29 8.86
C ILE A 85 6.07 30.70 8.97
N ASP A 86 5.18 31.68 9.14
CA ASP A 86 5.58 33.07 9.28
C ASP A 86 6.24 33.34 10.62
N LYS A 87 7.29 34.18 10.62
CA LYS A 87 8.01 34.57 11.85
C LYS A 87 7.10 35.26 12.87
N GLN A 88 6.12 36.06 12.38
CA GLN A 88 5.15 36.72 13.28
C GLN A 88 4.25 35.71 13.99
N ASP A 89 3.92 34.61 13.31
CA ASP A 89 3.08 33.56 13.92
C ASP A 89 3.91 32.68 14.86
N GLN A 90 5.19 32.45 14.57
CA GLN A 90 6.12 31.81 15.51
C GLN A 90 6.25 32.57 16.83
N VAL A 91 6.28 33.90 16.80
CA VAL A 91 6.32 34.73 17.99
C VAL A 91 5.00 34.71 18.76
N ARG A 92 3.87 34.56 18.07
CA ARG A 92 2.55 34.48 18.68
C ARG A 92 2.21 33.10 19.24
N THR A 93 2.69 32.06 18.59
CA THR A 93 2.63 30.69 19.09
C THR A 93 3.85 30.44 19.96
N LEU A 94 3.70 30.24 21.23
CA LEU A 94 4.78 29.93 22.20
C LEU A 94 5.54 28.63 21.90
N ILE A 95 5.32 28.01 20.76
CA ILE A 95 5.80 26.69 20.36
C ILE A 95 6.38 26.81 18.96
N ASP A 96 7.54 26.16 18.73
CA ASP A 96 8.08 25.96 17.38
C ASP A 96 7.39 24.75 16.72
N PRO A 97 6.47 24.94 15.75
CA PRO A 97 5.73 23.85 15.12
C PRO A 97 6.53 23.10 14.04
N THR A 98 7.73 23.55 13.70
CA THR A 98 8.52 23.09 12.54
C THR A 98 8.69 21.57 12.52
N SER A 99 9.04 20.95 13.65
CA SER A 99 9.23 19.50 13.72
C SER A 99 7.91 18.72 13.58
N SER A 100 6.81 19.25 14.10
CA SER A 100 5.48 18.64 14.00
C SER A 100 4.96 18.69 12.56
N TYR A 101 5.20 19.80 11.84
CA TYR A 101 4.86 19.93 10.41
C TYR A 101 5.69 18.98 9.56
N ALA A 102 7.00 18.83 9.82
CA ALA A 102 7.86 17.89 9.12
C ALA A 102 7.39 16.43 9.32
N GLN A 103 6.98 16.06 10.55
CA GLN A 103 6.42 14.73 10.82
C GLN A 103 5.07 14.52 10.11
N ALA A 104 4.19 15.51 10.13
CA ALA A 104 2.90 15.43 9.44
C ALA A 104 3.08 15.27 7.92
N ALA A 105 4.04 15.98 7.35
CA ALA A 105 4.41 15.86 5.94
C ALA A 105 4.96 14.46 5.60
N ALA A 106 5.87 13.93 6.41
CA ALA A 106 6.40 12.58 6.23
C ALA A 106 5.29 11.52 6.29
N PHE A 107 4.31 11.68 7.21
CA PHE A 107 3.15 10.77 7.27
C PHE A 107 2.23 10.94 6.05
N ALA A 108 2.06 12.15 5.53
CA ALA A 108 1.28 12.39 4.32
C ALA A 108 1.90 11.70 3.11
N LEU A 109 3.23 11.78 2.94
CA LEU A 109 3.95 11.08 1.87
C LEU A 109 3.89 9.56 2.04
N GLY A 110 3.97 9.04 3.27
CA GLY A 110 3.78 7.62 3.53
C GLY A 110 2.38 7.12 3.12
N ARG A 111 1.33 7.93 3.34
CA ARG A 111 -0.02 7.63 2.86
C ARG A 111 -0.13 7.69 1.33
N ALA A 112 0.54 8.64 0.69
CA ALA A 112 0.60 8.71 -0.77
C ALA A 112 1.29 7.49 -1.38
N MET A 113 2.30 6.94 -0.69
CA MET A 113 2.95 5.68 -1.10
C MET A 113 1.96 4.50 -1.07
N ASP A 114 1.12 4.41 -0.03
CA ASP A 114 0.09 3.37 0.03
C ASP A 114 -0.93 3.52 -1.11
N ASP A 115 -1.32 4.75 -1.46
CA ASP A 115 -2.24 5.02 -2.58
C ASP A 115 -1.64 4.58 -3.92
N GLU A 116 -0.35 4.83 -4.12
CA GLU A 116 0.35 4.43 -5.35
C GLU A 116 0.43 2.89 -5.45
N ILE A 117 0.74 2.20 -4.36
CA ILE A 117 0.74 0.74 -4.31
C ILE A 117 -0.66 0.18 -4.59
N ILE A 118 -1.71 0.70 -3.94
CA ILE A 118 -3.10 0.29 -4.14
C ILE A 118 -3.53 0.50 -5.60
N SER A 119 -3.17 1.64 -6.19
CA SER A 119 -3.44 1.97 -7.58
C SER A 119 -2.74 0.99 -8.54
N ALA A 120 -1.48 0.65 -8.28
CA ALA A 120 -0.72 -0.29 -9.09
C ALA A 120 -1.28 -1.72 -9.05
N ILE A 121 -1.81 -2.15 -7.89
CA ILE A 121 -2.39 -3.48 -7.71
C ILE A 121 -3.65 -3.64 -8.58
N SER A 122 -4.57 -2.68 -8.50
CA SER A 122 -5.88 -2.76 -9.17
C SER A 122 -5.89 -2.19 -10.58
N GLY A 123 -4.95 -1.30 -10.89
CA GLY A 123 -4.87 -0.56 -12.14
C GLY A 123 -4.23 -1.33 -13.30
N ASN A 124 -3.88 -0.58 -14.34
CA ASN A 124 -3.21 -1.11 -15.51
C ASN A 124 -1.69 -1.15 -15.30
N ALA A 125 -1.07 -2.26 -15.65
CA ALA A 125 0.37 -2.38 -15.79
C ALA A 125 0.79 -2.08 -17.24
N PHE A 126 2.06 -1.72 -17.45
CA PHE A 126 2.61 -1.43 -18.77
C PHE A 126 3.72 -2.41 -19.11
N SER A 127 3.68 -2.96 -20.32
CA SER A 127 4.57 -4.02 -20.77
C SER A 127 5.10 -3.73 -22.18
N GLY A 128 6.02 -4.55 -22.65
CA GLY A 128 6.63 -4.44 -23.98
C GLY A 128 7.96 -3.69 -23.95
N GLU A 129 8.67 -3.70 -25.07
CA GLU A 129 10.01 -3.13 -25.21
C GLU A 129 10.08 -1.66 -24.76
N THR A 130 9.10 -0.87 -25.17
CA THR A 130 8.97 0.56 -24.83
C THR A 130 8.03 0.78 -23.64
N GLY A 131 7.42 -0.27 -23.08
CA GLY A 131 6.42 -0.17 -22.03
C GLY A 131 5.13 0.53 -22.46
N SER A 132 4.75 0.42 -23.74
CA SER A 132 3.55 1.07 -24.29
C SER A 132 2.31 0.17 -24.28
N THR A 133 2.50 -1.14 -24.13
CA THR A 133 1.40 -2.11 -24.11
C THR A 133 0.73 -2.10 -22.74
N THR A 134 -0.55 -1.75 -22.71
CA THR A 134 -1.35 -1.75 -21.47
C THR A 134 -1.83 -3.16 -21.14
N VAL A 135 -1.60 -3.59 -19.92
CA VAL A 135 -2.04 -4.88 -19.37
C VAL A 135 -2.98 -4.64 -18.20
N ALA A 136 -4.25 -4.83 -18.43
CA ALA A 136 -5.28 -4.73 -17.39
C ALA A 136 -5.28 -6.00 -16.52
N LEU A 137 -5.77 -5.88 -15.27
CA LEU A 137 -6.00 -7.06 -14.44
C LEU A 137 -7.12 -7.93 -15.06
N PRO A 138 -6.85 -9.21 -15.37
CA PRO A 138 -7.85 -10.10 -15.97
C PRO A 138 -9.09 -10.27 -15.08
N SER A 139 -10.26 -10.48 -15.70
CA SER A 139 -11.50 -10.75 -14.96
C SER A 139 -11.40 -12.03 -14.11
N ALA A 140 -10.59 -12.99 -14.56
CA ALA A 140 -10.32 -14.22 -13.80
C ALA A 140 -9.67 -13.94 -12.43
N GLN A 141 -8.96 -12.83 -12.28
CA GLN A 141 -8.33 -12.40 -11.01
C GLN A 141 -9.22 -11.46 -10.17
N LYS A 142 -10.47 -11.28 -10.58
CA LYS A 142 -11.43 -10.46 -9.85
C LYS A 142 -12.52 -11.33 -9.24
N ILE A 143 -12.78 -11.13 -7.96
CA ILE A 143 -13.90 -11.72 -7.24
C ILE A 143 -14.93 -10.60 -7.09
N THR A 144 -15.96 -10.65 -7.93
CA THR A 144 -16.99 -9.62 -7.96
C THR A 144 -18.16 -9.98 -7.07
N GLU A 145 -18.76 -8.97 -6.46
CA GLU A 145 -19.95 -9.13 -5.62
C GLU A 145 -21.19 -8.69 -6.36
N SER A 146 -22.15 -9.58 -6.53
CA SER A 146 -23.45 -9.30 -7.14
C SER A 146 -24.56 -8.96 -6.14
N GLY A 147 -24.33 -9.26 -4.85
CA GLY A 147 -25.29 -9.04 -3.78
C GLY A 147 -24.88 -7.93 -2.80
N THR A 148 -25.23 -8.14 -1.56
CA THR A 148 -24.94 -7.25 -0.43
C THR A 148 -24.01 -7.91 0.60
N ASP A 149 -23.28 -8.95 0.20
CA ASP A 149 -22.42 -9.69 1.10
C ASP A 149 -21.09 -8.94 1.34
N GLY A 150 -20.73 -8.79 2.60
CA GLY A 150 -19.44 -8.26 3.00
C GLY A 150 -18.28 -9.20 2.62
N LEU A 151 -17.17 -9.13 3.32
CA LEU A 151 -16.08 -10.08 3.13
C LEU A 151 -16.42 -11.41 3.81
N THR A 152 -16.62 -12.46 3.01
CA THR A 152 -16.99 -13.80 3.48
C THR A 152 -15.81 -14.76 3.38
N LEU A 153 -15.89 -15.86 4.15
CA LEU A 153 -14.91 -16.96 4.08
C LEU A 153 -14.87 -17.60 2.68
N ALA A 154 -16.00 -17.66 1.99
CA ALA A 154 -16.07 -18.20 0.62
C ALA A 154 -15.19 -17.40 -0.34
N LYS A 155 -15.26 -16.06 -0.30
CA LYS A 155 -14.42 -15.17 -1.13
C LYS A 155 -12.92 -15.35 -0.83
N LEU A 156 -12.56 -15.53 0.44
CA LEU A 156 -11.16 -15.78 0.82
C LEU A 156 -10.65 -17.15 0.32
N ARG A 157 -11.49 -18.17 0.37
CA ARG A 157 -11.17 -19.49 -0.19
C ARG A 157 -11.01 -19.43 -1.69
N GLU A 158 -11.87 -18.73 -2.40
CA GLU A 158 -11.77 -18.51 -3.83
C GLU A 158 -10.49 -17.74 -4.19
N ALA A 159 -10.15 -16.70 -3.42
CA ALA A 159 -8.89 -15.99 -3.63
C ALA A 159 -7.68 -16.91 -3.48
N LYS A 160 -7.66 -17.74 -2.43
CA LYS A 160 -6.60 -18.73 -2.21
C LYS A 160 -6.54 -19.74 -3.36
N GLU A 161 -7.67 -20.25 -3.82
CA GLU A 161 -7.76 -21.19 -4.94
C GLU A 161 -7.16 -20.60 -6.22
N LYS A 162 -7.40 -19.31 -6.51
CA LYS A 162 -6.81 -18.61 -7.67
C LYS A 162 -5.27 -18.58 -7.60
N PHE A 163 -4.69 -18.26 -6.43
CA PHE A 163 -3.24 -18.31 -6.24
C PHE A 163 -2.67 -19.71 -6.39
N ASP A 164 -3.30 -20.70 -5.79
CA ASP A 164 -2.83 -22.09 -5.81
C ASP A 164 -2.99 -22.71 -7.22
N SER A 165 -4.05 -22.37 -7.95
CA SER A 165 -4.27 -22.79 -9.34
C SER A 165 -3.25 -22.16 -10.31
N ALA A 166 -2.79 -20.96 -10.02
CA ALA A 166 -1.74 -20.30 -10.77
C ALA A 166 -0.32 -20.77 -10.38
N SER A 167 -0.22 -21.74 -9.48
CA SER A 167 1.07 -22.27 -9.00
C SER A 167 1.97 -21.21 -8.36
N VAL A 168 1.38 -20.18 -7.74
CA VAL A 168 2.13 -19.18 -6.98
C VAL A 168 2.78 -19.87 -5.78
N ASP A 169 4.11 -19.75 -5.65
CA ASP A 169 4.89 -20.42 -4.60
C ASP A 169 4.30 -20.12 -3.20
N PRO A 170 3.93 -21.15 -2.42
CA PRO A 170 3.39 -20.96 -1.09
C PRO A 170 4.40 -20.43 -0.07
N SER A 171 5.70 -20.46 -0.38
CA SER A 171 6.75 -19.89 0.48
C SER A 171 6.74 -18.36 0.45
N ILE A 172 6.19 -17.74 -0.61
CA ILE A 172 6.07 -16.30 -0.74
C ILE A 172 4.95 -15.81 0.17
N GLN A 173 5.25 -14.82 0.99
CA GLN A 173 4.26 -14.21 1.88
C GLN A 173 3.12 -13.59 1.07
N ARG A 174 1.90 -13.98 1.40
CA ARG A 174 0.68 -13.44 0.79
C ARG A 174 0.05 -12.43 1.73
N TYR A 175 -0.32 -11.28 1.21
CA TYR A 175 -0.94 -10.20 1.95
C TYR A 175 -2.38 -10.00 1.50
N LEU A 176 -3.22 -9.55 2.43
CA LEU A 176 -4.59 -9.17 2.15
C LEU A 176 -4.88 -7.81 2.79
N VAL A 177 -5.06 -6.80 1.96
CA VAL A 177 -5.42 -5.44 2.42
C VAL A 177 -6.93 -5.33 2.49
N VAL A 178 -7.44 -5.00 3.68
CA VAL A 178 -8.88 -4.92 3.98
C VAL A 178 -9.21 -3.68 4.79
N GLY A 179 -10.45 -3.27 4.76
CA GLY A 179 -10.96 -2.23 5.66
C GLY A 179 -11.42 -2.79 7.01
N PRO A 180 -11.65 -1.93 8.01
CA PRO A 180 -12.10 -2.35 9.34
C PRO A 180 -13.46 -3.07 9.32
N LYS A 181 -14.38 -2.65 8.45
CA LYS A 181 -15.70 -3.27 8.30
C LYS A 181 -15.59 -4.72 7.85
N GLN A 182 -14.69 -4.99 6.88
CA GLN A 182 -14.45 -6.33 6.35
C GLN A 182 -13.90 -7.29 7.41
N ILE A 183 -13.06 -6.80 8.32
CA ILE A 183 -12.59 -7.58 9.46
C ILE A 183 -13.76 -7.89 10.40
N SER A 184 -14.60 -6.90 10.68
CA SER A 184 -15.82 -7.11 11.49
C SER A 184 -16.76 -8.14 10.86
N ASP A 185 -16.95 -8.11 9.54
CA ASP A 185 -17.79 -9.06 8.82
C ASP A 185 -17.23 -10.50 8.93
N LEU A 186 -15.91 -10.66 8.83
CA LEU A 186 -15.26 -11.95 9.03
C LEU A 186 -15.42 -12.48 10.47
N LEU A 187 -15.26 -11.59 11.47
CA LEU A 187 -15.42 -11.95 12.88
C LEU A 187 -16.87 -12.35 13.21
N ASN A 188 -17.85 -11.79 12.52
CA ASN A 188 -19.27 -12.15 12.68
C ASN A 188 -19.64 -13.50 12.04
N THR A 189 -18.76 -14.07 11.21
CA THR A 189 -19.04 -15.35 10.54
C THR A 189 -18.88 -16.50 11.55
N THR A 190 -19.94 -17.28 11.77
CA THR A 190 -19.99 -18.39 12.75
C THR A 190 -18.87 -19.42 12.54
N GLN A 191 -18.43 -19.60 11.31
CA GLN A 191 -17.35 -20.53 10.95
C GLN A 191 -15.98 -20.08 11.47
N VAL A 192 -15.75 -18.79 11.61
CA VAL A 192 -14.49 -18.22 12.13
C VAL A 192 -14.51 -18.21 13.67
N THR A 193 -15.71 -18.14 14.28
CA THR A 193 -15.90 -18.10 15.73
C THR A 193 -16.02 -19.48 16.38
N SER A 194 -16.15 -20.56 15.59
CA SER A 194 -16.25 -21.93 16.11
C SER A 194 -14.94 -22.34 16.80
N SER A 195 -15.08 -22.95 17.99
CA SER A 195 -13.96 -23.41 18.82
C SER A 195 -13.12 -24.53 18.19
N ASP A 196 -13.61 -25.18 17.16
CA ASP A 196 -12.89 -26.21 16.40
C ASP A 196 -11.83 -25.64 15.44
N PHE A 197 -11.90 -24.34 15.16
CA PHE A 197 -10.85 -23.66 14.43
C PHE A 197 -9.85 -23.03 15.40
N ASN A 198 -8.60 -23.39 15.31
CA ASN A 198 -7.45 -22.88 16.12
C ASN A 198 -7.28 -21.35 16.05
N THR A 199 -8.21 -20.65 15.43
CA THR A 199 -8.32 -19.21 15.19
C THR A 199 -8.91 -18.44 16.39
N VAL A 200 -9.32 -19.13 17.45
CA VAL A 200 -9.89 -18.53 18.67
C VAL A 200 -8.96 -17.50 19.32
N LYS A 201 -7.63 -17.61 19.10
CA LYS A 201 -6.67 -16.60 19.56
C LYS A 201 -6.86 -15.23 18.89
N ALA A 202 -7.28 -15.19 17.64
CA ALA A 202 -7.54 -13.92 16.93
C ALA A 202 -8.77 -13.20 17.50
N LEU A 203 -9.78 -13.96 17.93
CA LEU A 203 -11.00 -13.41 18.49
C LEU A 203 -10.79 -12.77 19.87
N VAL A 204 -9.91 -13.34 20.68
CA VAL A 204 -9.60 -12.82 22.04
C VAL A 204 -8.87 -11.49 21.97
N ASN A 205 -8.05 -11.28 20.94
CA ASN A 205 -7.27 -10.03 20.75
C ASN A 205 -7.98 -9.02 19.83
N GLY A 206 -9.08 -9.37 19.19
CA GLY A 206 -9.80 -8.48 18.25
C GLY A 206 -9.03 -8.18 16.94
N GLU A 207 -7.92 -8.86 16.67
CA GLU A 207 -7.09 -8.67 15.49
C GLU A 207 -6.88 -10.00 14.77
N ILE A 208 -7.20 -10.04 13.48
CA ILE A 208 -6.84 -11.15 12.60
C ILE A 208 -5.53 -10.83 11.93
N ASN A 209 -4.42 -11.40 12.40
CA ASN A 209 -3.10 -11.17 11.80
C ASN A 209 -2.84 -12.11 10.63
N GLN A 210 -3.22 -13.38 10.73
CA GLN A 210 -3.06 -14.37 9.67
C GLN A 210 -4.27 -15.30 9.62
N PHE A 211 -4.78 -15.55 8.40
CA PHE A 211 -5.84 -16.50 8.14
C PHE A 211 -5.75 -17.05 6.72
N LEU A 212 -5.95 -18.36 6.52
CA LEU A 212 -5.85 -19.06 5.23
C LEU A 212 -4.53 -18.81 4.46
N GLY A 213 -3.44 -18.48 5.17
CA GLY A 213 -2.14 -18.18 4.54
C GLY A 213 -1.98 -16.71 4.10
N PHE A 214 -2.96 -15.85 4.38
CA PHE A 214 -2.85 -14.42 4.15
C PHE A 214 -2.50 -13.68 5.43
N THR A 215 -1.59 -12.73 5.34
CA THR A 215 -1.34 -11.73 6.38
C THR A 215 -2.23 -10.52 6.12
N PHE A 216 -3.03 -10.15 7.11
CA PHE A 216 -3.99 -9.06 7.00
C PHE A 216 -3.31 -7.71 7.28
N VAL A 217 -3.59 -6.74 6.42
CA VAL A 217 -3.21 -5.34 6.62
C VAL A 217 -4.46 -4.49 6.57
N THR A 218 -4.75 -3.78 7.66
CA THR A 218 -5.94 -2.94 7.71
C THR A 218 -5.63 -1.55 7.16
N SER A 219 -6.36 -1.14 6.12
CA SER A 219 -6.23 0.19 5.53
C SER A 219 -7.59 0.78 5.16
N ASN A 220 -7.78 2.04 5.52
CA ASN A 220 -8.97 2.81 5.13
C ASN A 220 -8.84 3.48 3.75
N ARG A 221 -7.66 3.31 3.10
CA ARG A 221 -7.37 3.97 1.81
C ARG A 221 -7.84 3.19 0.59
N LEU A 222 -8.40 2.00 0.80
CA LEU A 222 -8.98 1.20 -0.28
C LEU A 222 -10.16 1.93 -0.94
N SER A 223 -10.24 1.85 -2.26
CA SER A 223 -11.30 2.47 -3.03
C SER A 223 -12.67 1.85 -2.71
N ILE A 224 -13.69 2.70 -2.66
CA ILE A 224 -15.09 2.31 -2.52
C ILE A 224 -15.80 2.77 -3.78
N ALA A 225 -16.46 1.85 -4.47
CA ALA A 225 -17.30 2.14 -5.62
C ALA A 225 -18.64 1.42 -5.48
N SER A 226 -19.75 2.13 -5.65
CA SER A 226 -21.10 1.57 -5.57
C SER A 226 -21.36 0.78 -4.27
N SER A 227 -20.99 1.34 -3.12
CA SER A 227 -21.08 0.69 -1.80
C SER A 227 -20.30 -0.63 -1.70
N LYS A 228 -19.26 -0.80 -2.48
CA LYS A 228 -18.35 -1.94 -2.41
C LYS A 228 -16.94 -1.47 -2.20
N ARG A 229 -16.26 -2.01 -1.20
CA ARG A 229 -14.85 -1.80 -0.97
C ARG A 229 -14.05 -2.83 -1.73
N LEU A 230 -13.02 -2.38 -2.44
CA LEU A 230 -12.12 -3.25 -3.18
C LEU A 230 -10.99 -3.71 -2.25
N CYS A 231 -11.08 -4.93 -1.74
CA CYS A 231 -10.01 -5.57 -0.99
C CYS A 231 -8.99 -6.17 -1.95
N LEU A 232 -7.71 -6.13 -1.57
CA LEU A 232 -6.60 -6.50 -2.42
C LEU A 232 -5.80 -7.64 -1.80
N ALA A 233 -5.75 -8.79 -2.47
CA ALA A 233 -4.90 -9.91 -2.11
C ALA A 233 -3.73 -9.99 -3.10
N TYR A 234 -2.50 -10.14 -2.62
CA TYR A 234 -1.32 -10.23 -3.47
C TYR A 234 -0.17 -10.98 -2.79
N ALA A 235 0.72 -11.54 -3.59
CA ALA A 235 2.00 -12.07 -3.15
C ALA A 235 3.03 -10.93 -3.07
N GLY A 236 3.92 -10.94 -2.09
CA GLY A 236 4.85 -9.85 -1.83
C GLY A 236 5.76 -9.49 -3.02
N ASP A 237 6.12 -10.47 -3.83
CA ASP A 237 6.92 -10.30 -5.06
C ASP A 237 6.07 -9.97 -6.31
N GLY A 238 4.74 -10.01 -6.19
CA GLY A 238 3.81 -9.67 -7.27
C GLY A 238 3.76 -8.19 -7.62
N ILE A 239 4.22 -7.33 -6.70
CA ILE A 239 4.22 -5.87 -6.84
C ILE A 239 5.62 -5.34 -6.62
N LYS A 240 6.08 -4.49 -7.54
CA LYS A 240 7.33 -3.74 -7.41
C LYS A 240 7.04 -2.28 -7.08
N LEU A 241 7.69 -1.79 -6.03
CA LEU A 241 7.73 -0.37 -5.68
C LEU A 241 9.11 0.17 -6.07
N ALA A 242 9.12 1.07 -7.03
CA ALA A 242 10.32 1.75 -7.48
C ALA A 242 10.47 3.07 -6.71
N LEU A 243 11.61 3.27 -6.08
CA LEU A 243 11.94 4.48 -5.33
C LEU A 243 13.07 5.21 -6.05
N GLY A 244 12.75 6.37 -6.65
CA GLY A 244 13.76 7.25 -7.24
C GLY A 244 14.47 8.08 -6.18
N GLN A 245 13.70 8.60 -5.24
CA GLN A 245 14.17 9.33 -4.07
C GLN A 245 13.26 9.00 -2.89
N ASP A 246 13.85 8.53 -1.80
CA ASP A 246 13.14 8.34 -0.53
C ASP A 246 12.83 9.71 0.10
N ILE A 247 12.08 9.73 1.17
CA ILE A 247 11.63 10.95 1.84
C ILE A 247 12.82 11.84 2.17
N MET A 248 12.87 13.02 1.55
CA MET A 248 13.85 14.05 1.83
C MET A 248 13.16 15.26 2.43
N THR A 249 13.63 15.72 3.58
CA THR A 249 13.11 16.89 4.29
C THR A 249 14.14 18.03 4.24
N ARG A 250 13.67 19.23 3.90
CA ARG A 250 14.43 20.48 4.00
C ARG A 250 13.63 21.52 4.77
N ILE A 251 14.32 22.28 5.58
CA ILE A 251 13.76 23.39 6.36
C ILE A 251 14.63 24.59 6.11
N ASP A 252 14.12 25.52 5.30
CA ASP A 252 14.87 26.70 4.84
C ASP A 252 14.03 27.96 5.01
N GLU A 253 14.70 29.12 5.19
CA GLU A 253 14.05 30.43 5.18
C GLU A 253 13.89 30.92 3.72
N ARG A 254 12.68 31.38 3.40
CA ARG A 254 12.33 31.90 2.09
C ARG A 254 12.40 33.44 2.07
N SER A 255 13.43 34.01 1.46
CA SER A 255 13.61 35.47 1.35
C SER A 255 12.51 36.15 0.52
N ASP A 256 11.92 35.43 -0.45
CA ASP A 256 10.84 35.89 -1.33
C ASP A 256 9.45 35.86 -0.65
N LYS A 257 9.33 35.24 0.53
CA LYS A 257 8.10 35.10 1.30
C LYS A 257 8.20 35.67 2.72
N GLY A 258 8.71 36.89 2.83
CA GLY A 258 8.82 37.61 4.12
C GLY A 258 9.74 36.90 5.12
N TYR A 259 10.71 36.13 4.65
CA TYR A 259 11.61 35.28 5.46
C TYR A 259 10.83 34.23 6.29
N ALA A 260 9.68 33.76 5.81
CA ALA A 260 8.97 32.64 6.39
C ALA A 260 9.81 31.37 6.34
N THR A 261 9.74 30.53 7.36
CA THR A 261 10.36 29.20 7.39
C THR A 261 9.54 28.25 6.56
N GLN A 262 10.13 27.68 5.51
CA GLN A 262 9.50 26.65 4.68
C GLN A 262 9.91 25.27 5.18
N VAL A 263 8.93 24.43 5.46
CA VAL A 263 9.09 22.98 5.64
C VAL A 263 8.76 22.33 4.29
N TYR A 264 9.78 21.82 3.62
CA TYR A 264 9.65 21.16 2.32
C TYR A 264 10.00 19.67 2.47
N VAL A 265 9.12 18.82 2.00
CA VAL A 265 9.35 17.37 2.00
C VAL A 265 8.97 16.84 0.62
N CYS A 266 9.85 16.05 0.03
CA CYS A 266 9.62 15.46 -1.29
C CYS A 266 10.00 13.98 -1.32
N MET A 267 9.42 13.27 -2.28
CA MET A 267 9.67 11.86 -2.56
C MET A 267 9.33 11.57 -4.02
N THR A 268 10.15 10.74 -4.68
CA THR A 268 9.89 10.27 -6.04
C THR A 268 9.71 8.77 -6.02
N MET A 269 8.55 8.29 -6.45
CA MET A 269 8.19 6.87 -6.42
C MET A 269 7.29 6.49 -7.59
N GLY A 270 7.15 5.19 -7.80
CA GLY A 270 6.17 4.59 -8.70
C GLY A 270 6.00 3.12 -8.34
N ALA A 271 4.85 2.55 -8.64
CA ALA A 271 4.60 1.14 -8.41
C ALA A 271 4.03 0.47 -9.67
N THR A 272 4.26 -0.83 -9.80
CA THR A 272 3.65 -1.64 -10.86
C THR A 272 3.40 -3.05 -10.39
N ARG A 273 2.37 -3.65 -11.00
CA ARG A 273 2.12 -5.09 -10.90
C ARG A 273 3.07 -5.83 -11.82
N MET A 274 3.78 -6.82 -11.28
CA MET A 274 4.68 -7.67 -12.05
C MET A 274 3.90 -8.76 -12.79
N GLU A 275 3.14 -9.56 -12.08
CA GLU A 275 2.36 -10.68 -12.63
C GLU A 275 0.89 -10.54 -12.24
N GLU A 276 0.00 -10.80 -13.19
CA GLU A 276 -1.44 -10.74 -12.96
C GLU A 276 -1.92 -11.86 -12.04
N GLU A 277 -1.29 -13.03 -12.12
CA GLU A 277 -1.65 -14.22 -11.36
C GLU A 277 -1.31 -14.11 -9.86
N LYS A 278 -0.38 -13.22 -9.52
CA LYS A 278 0.03 -12.93 -8.15
C LYS A 278 -0.84 -11.88 -7.46
N VAL A 279 -1.94 -11.47 -8.10
CA VAL A 279 -2.85 -10.45 -7.59
C VAL A 279 -4.30 -10.88 -7.78
N VAL A 280 -5.11 -10.72 -6.75
CA VAL A 280 -6.55 -10.95 -6.77
C VAL A 280 -7.27 -9.78 -6.12
N THR A 281 -8.27 -9.25 -6.77
CA THR A 281 -9.15 -8.22 -6.20
C THR A 281 -10.45 -8.83 -5.74
N ILE A 282 -10.93 -8.40 -4.56
CA ILE A 282 -12.14 -8.93 -3.94
C ILE A 282 -13.08 -7.76 -3.64
N GLU A 283 -14.26 -7.76 -4.23
CA GLU A 283 -15.31 -6.82 -3.88
C GLU A 283 -16.05 -7.29 -2.63
N ALA A 284 -16.15 -6.41 -1.64
CA ALA A 284 -16.92 -6.63 -0.42
C ALA A 284 -17.90 -5.48 -0.24
N HIS A 285 -19.18 -5.78 -0.04
CA HIS A 285 -20.19 -4.77 0.20
C HIS A 285 -19.92 -4.06 1.52
N GLU A 286 -20.08 -2.74 1.48
CA GLU A 286 -19.91 -1.86 2.65
C GLU A 286 -21.04 -0.83 2.62
N ALA A 287 -22.09 -1.11 3.42
CA ALA A 287 -23.23 -0.23 3.64
C ALA A 287 -23.07 0.58 4.93
#